data_a977f1eb0d9b76e367f6d423828225ef
#
_entry.id   a977f1eb0d9b76e367f6d423828225ef
#
_cell.length_a   1.000
_cell.length_b   1.000
_cell.length_c   1.000
_cell.angle_alpha   90.00
_cell.angle_beta   90.00
_cell.angle_gamma   90.00
#
_symmetry.space_group_name_H-M   'P 1'
#
loop_
_entity.id
_entity.type
_entity.pdbx_description
1 polymer ?
#
loop_
_entity_poly.entity_id
_entity_poly.type
_entity_poly.pdbx_seq_one_letter_code
_entity_poly.pdbx_strand_id
1 'polypeptide(L)'
;MSDAVILTVDGQVERPLKLTFTDLEGLPGPAQVPDVSRFHPNRQGDGVTLEAILERAGVLPSASYLTLHAEKDDFHVSVPLAPLLGQGIVVYRRGPERLGVEHGGPIRFLIRDPAACHTDQLDDCANVKYLSRMELTAGRGRDTRPADEQSHLALHKAQSQADVK
;
A
#
# COMPACT_ATOMS: atom_id res chain seq x y z
N MET A 1 16.52 18.33 12.22
CA MET A 1 16.59 17.67 10.93
C MET A 1 15.23 17.10 10.58
N SER A 2 14.81 17.35 9.36
CA SER A 2 13.56 16.79 8.88
C SER A 2 13.78 15.39 8.30
N ASP A 3 12.81 14.51 8.50
CA ASP A 3 12.82 13.20 7.86
C ASP A 3 12.61 13.35 6.35
N ALA A 4 13.14 12.40 5.60
CA ALA A 4 12.87 12.34 4.17
C ALA A 4 11.42 11.92 3.92
N VAL A 5 10.82 12.44 2.86
CA VAL A 5 9.50 11.98 2.41
C VAL A 5 9.62 10.55 1.89
N ILE A 6 8.81 9.66 2.43
CA ILE A 6 8.82 8.26 2.05
C ILE A 6 7.53 7.81 1.37
N LEU A 7 6.48 8.62 1.44
CA LEU A 7 5.19 8.31 0.80
C LEU A 7 4.52 9.60 0.35
N THR A 8 4.14 9.66 -0.91
CA THR A 8 3.35 10.76 -1.47
C THR A 8 1.90 10.28 -1.67
N VAL A 9 0.95 11.13 -1.30
CA VAL A 9 -0.49 10.88 -1.52
C VAL A 9 -1.06 12.05 -2.30
N ASP A 10 -1.61 11.80 -3.48
CA ASP A 10 -2.12 12.87 -4.33
C ASP A 10 -3.27 12.39 -5.23
N GLY A 11 -3.56 13.13 -6.29
CA GLY A 11 -4.67 12.84 -7.18
C GLY A 11 -5.94 13.54 -6.72
N GLN A 12 -7.04 12.79 -6.66
CA GLN A 12 -8.36 13.32 -6.28
C GLN A 12 -8.48 13.51 -4.77
N VAL A 13 -7.70 14.43 -4.22
CA VAL A 13 -7.68 14.75 -2.79
C VAL A 13 -7.70 16.28 -2.60
N GLU A 14 -8.19 16.71 -1.45
CA GLU A 14 -8.20 18.13 -1.10
C GLU A 14 -6.80 18.64 -0.74
N ARG A 15 -6.01 17.79 -0.08
CA ARG A 15 -4.69 18.13 0.46
C ARG A 15 -3.68 17.04 0.09
N PRO A 16 -2.91 17.22 -1.00
CA PRO A 16 -1.83 16.27 -1.28
C PRO A 16 -0.86 16.20 -0.10
N LEU A 17 -0.42 14.98 0.21
CA LEU A 17 0.44 14.73 1.35
C LEU A 17 1.83 14.27 0.91
N LYS A 18 2.84 14.70 1.66
CA LYS A 18 4.20 14.19 1.56
C LYS A 18 4.56 13.72 2.96
N LEU A 19 4.47 12.41 3.18
CA LEU A 19 4.58 11.83 4.50
C LEU A 19 5.99 11.33 4.78
N THR A 20 6.46 11.66 5.98
CA THR A 20 7.73 11.18 6.50
C THR A 20 7.47 10.04 7.48
N PHE A 21 8.54 9.38 7.92
CA PHE A 21 8.44 8.37 8.97
C PHE A 21 7.79 8.96 10.24
N THR A 22 8.23 10.16 10.63
CA THR A 22 7.69 10.84 11.81
C THR A 22 6.20 11.14 11.67
N ASP A 23 5.75 11.52 10.47
CA ASP A 23 4.33 11.77 10.23
C ASP A 23 3.49 10.52 10.46
N LEU A 24 3.95 9.37 9.98
CA LEU A 24 3.23 8.12 10.15
C LEU A 24 3.24 7.66 11.61
N GLU A 25 4.38 7.79 12.26
CA GLU A 25 4.53 7.44 13.68
C GLU A 25 3.62 8.31 14.55
N GLY A 26 3.42 9.55 14.16
CA GLY A 26 2.61 10.53 14.90
C GLY A 26 1.10 10.39 14.71
N LEU A 27 0.62 9.47 13.88
CA LEU A 27 -0.81 9.25 13.74
C LEU A 27 -1.40 8.69 15.04
N PRO A 28 -2.71 8.98 15.33
CA PRO A 28 -3.32 8.53 16.59
C PRO A 28 -3.23 7.03 16.82
N GLY A 29 -3.21 6.62 18.09
CA GLY A 29 -3.14 5.21 18.48
C GLY A 29 -4.11 4.29 17.75
N PRO A 30 -5.42 4.66 17.63
CA PRO A 30 -6.37 3.82 16.90
C PRO A 30 -6.01 3.58 15.44
N ALA A 31 -5.19 4.44 14.83
CA ALA A 31 -4.73 4.27 13.45
C ALA A 31 -3.51 3.35 13.37
N GLN A 32 -2.82 3.11 14.46
CA GLN A 32 -1.62 2.27 14.47
C GLN A 32 -2.02 0.79 14.44
N VAL A 33 -1.36 0.02 13.57
CA VAL A 33 -1.61 -1.42 13.39
C VAL A 33 -0.33 -2.17 13.72
N PRO A 34 -0.16 -2.60 14.98
CA PRO A 34 1.05 -3.33 15.36
C PRO A 34 1.01 -4.76 14.84
N ASP A 35 2.18 -5.29 14.53
CA ASP A 35 2.39 -6.68 14.19
C ASP A 35 1.47 -7.21 13.08
N VAL A 36 1.81 -6.85 11.83
CA VAL A 36 1.02 -7.30 10.67
C VAL A 36 1.10 -8.81 10.45
N SER A 37 2.00 -9.52 11.14
CA SER A 37 2.08 -10.98 11.05
C SER A 37 0.79 -11.65 11.55
N ARG A 38 -0.04 -10.94 12.30
CA ARG A 38 -1.35 -11.43 12.71
C ARG A 38 -2.26 -11.70 11.52
N PHE A 39 -2.04 -10.99 10.41
CA PHE A 39 -2.83 -11.11 9.18
C PHE A 39 -2.09 -11.89 8.10
N HIS A 40 -0.78 -11.73 8.06
CA HIS A 40 0.10 -12.33 7.06
C HIS A 40 1.34 -12.90 7.76
N PRO A 41 1.31 -14.19 8.16
CA PRO A 41 2.40 -14.77 8.98
C PRO A 41 3.80 -14.62 8.38
N ASN A 42 3.90 -14.50 7.05
CA ASN A 42 5.19 -14.34 6.38
C ASN A 42 5.62 -12.89 6.25
N ARG A 43 4.89 -11.94 6.84
CA ARG A 43 5.19 -10.53 6.80
C ARG A 43 5.46 -10.03 8.21
N GLN A 44 6.39 -9.10 8.33
CA GLN A 44 6.73 -8.51 9.62
C GLN A 44 6.66 -7.00 9.53
N GLY A 45 6.27 -6.36 10.61
CA GLY A 45 6.25 -4.92 10.70
C GLY A 45 5.01 -4.38 11.37
N ASP A 46 4.99 -3.07 11.51
CA ASP A 46 3.87 -2.32 12.06
C ASP A 46 3.47 -1.26 11.04
N GLY A 47 2.19 -0.98 10.98
CA GLY A 47 1.68 -0.05 10.01
C GLY A 47 0.63 0.90 10.57
N VAL A 48 -0.03 1.60 9.65
CA VAL A 48 -1.18 2.45 9.97
C VAL A 48 -2.32 2.07 9.04
N THR A 49 -3.54 2.39 9.45
CA THR A 49 -4.70 2.12 8.60
C THR A 49 -4.69 3.05 7.39
N LEU A 50 -5.17 2.55 6.26
CA LEU A 50 -5.34 3.36 5.05
C LEU A 50 -6.27 4.54 5.32
N GLU A 51 -7.36 4.31 6.06
CA GLU A 51 -8.36 5.35 6.34
C GLU A 51 -7.75 6.57 7.03
N ALA A 52 -6.81 6.37 7.95
CA ALA A 52 -6.18 7.47 8.66
C ALA A 52 -5.43 8.40 7.71
N ILE A 53 -4.76 7.83 6.71
CA ILE A 53 -4.04 8.60 5.70
C ILE A 53 -5.03 9.31 4.77
N LEU A 54 -6.06 8.59 4.32
CA LEU A 54 -7.06 9.15 3.40
C LEU A 54 -7.86 10.29 4.05
N GLU A 55 -8.18 10.14 5.33
CA GLU A 55 -8.88 11.19 6.08
C GLU A 55 -8.02 12.46 6.14
N ARG A 56 -6.73 12.31 6.36
CA ARG A 56 -5.80 13.44 6.41
C ARG A 56 -5.67 14.13 5.06
N ALA A 57 -5.71 13.37 3.96
CA ALA A 57 -5.64 13.90 2.61
C ALA A 57 -6.96 14.55 2.16
N GLY A 58 -8.07 14.08 2.68
CA GLY A 58 -9.38 14.57 2.29
C GLY A 58 -9.75 14.09 0.89
N VAL A 59 -10.13 12.80 0.79
CA VAL A 59 -10.45 12.18 -0.50
C VAL A 59 -11.72 12.84 -1.09
N LEU A 60 -11.63 13.26 -2.35
CA LEU A 60 -12.76 13.88 -3.04
C LEU A 60 -13.80 12.83 -3.43
N PRO A 61 -15.10 13.22 -3.53
CA PRO A 61 -16.14 12.28 -3.94
C PRO A 61 -15.93 11.66 -5.33
N SER A 62 -15.13 12.31 -6.17
CA SER A 62 -14.79 11.81 -7.50
C SER A 62 -13.83 10.63 -7.47
N ALA A 63 -13.13 10.40 -6.37
CA ALA A 63 -12.17 9.31 -6.26
C ALA A 63 -12.91 7.98 -6.10
N SER A 64 -12.68 7.05 -7.03
CA SER A 64 -13.28 5.72 -6.97
C SER A 64 -12.23 4.60 -6.97
N TYR A 65 -10.98 4.92 -7.30
CA TYR A 65 -9.86 3.97 -7.32
C TYR A 65 -8.68 4.51 -6.54
N LEU A 66 -7.91 3.58 -5.98
CA LEU A 66 -6.60 3.87 -5.40
C LEU A 66 -5.54 3.20 -6.26
N THR A 67 -4.63 4.00 -6.79
CA THR A 67 -3.51 3.50 -7.59
C THR A 67 -2.25 3.54 -6.73
N LEU A 68 -1.62 2.39 -6.61
CA LEU A 68 -0.41 2.20 -5.81
C LEU A 68 0.78 2.15 -6.75
N HIS A 69 1.77 3.01 -6.50
CA HIS A 69 2.95 3.11 -7.35
C HIS A 69 4.19 2.68 -6.58
N ALA A 70 4.85 1.63 -7.03
CA ALA A 70 6.18 1.22 -6.59
C ALA A 70 7.16 1.62 -7.69
N GLU A 71 7.57 2.88 -7.67
CA GLU A 71 8.36 3.46 -8.76
C GLU A 71 9.71 2.77 -8.95
N LYS A 72 10.30 2.30 -7.87
CA LYS A 72 11.57 1.57 -7.90
C LYS A 72 11.50 0.33 -8.79
N ASP A 73 10.36 -0.37 -8.77
CA ASP A 73 10.14 -1.60 -9.55
C ASP A 73 9.36 -1.34 -10.82
N ASP A 74 8.95 -0.11 -11.07
CA ASP A 74 8.01 0.24 -12.14
C ASP A 74 6.77 -0.66 -12.10
N PHE A 75 6.27 -0.90 -10.89
CA PHE A 75 5.09 -1.74 -10.65
C PHE A 75 3.95 -0.85 -10.15
N HIS A 76 2.80 -0.95 -10.81
CA HIS A 76 1.65 -0.09 -10.53
C HIS A 76 0.39 -0.94 -10.45
N VAL A 77 -0.45 -0.68 -9.45
CA VAL A 77 -1.68 -1.43 -9.21
C VAL A 77 -2.80 -0.43 -8.95
N SER A 78 -3.88 -0.53 -9.72
CA SER A 78 -5.06 0.31 -9.52
C SER A 78 -6.23 -0.57 -9.11
N VAL A 79 -6.79 -0.30 -7.92
CA VAL A 79 -7.84 -1.13 -7.34
C VAL A 79 -9.00 -0.25 -6.89
N PRO A 80 -10.23 -0.80 -6.86
CA PRO A 80 -11.38 -0.06 -6.34
C PRO A 80 -11.13 0.38 -4.89
N LEU A 81 -11.47 1.63 -4.60
CA LEU A 81 -11.23 2.19 -3.27
C LEU A 81 -12.16 1.61 -2.21
N ALA A 82 -13.45 1.50 -2.53
CA ALA A 82 -14.44 1.09 -1.52
C ALA A 82 -14.11 -0.24 -0.83
N PRO A 83 -13.74 -1.32 -1.55
CA PRO A 83 -13.40 -2.58 -0.88
C PRO A 83 -12.14 -2.51 -0.03
N LEU A 84 -11.26 -1.52 -0.27
CA LEU A 84 -10.04 -1.36 0.53
C LEU A 84 -10.30 -0.76 1.90
N LEU A 85 -11.40 -0.04 2.06
CA LEU A 85 -11.71 0.60 3.33
C LEU A 85 -11.92 -0.48 4.40
N GLY A 86 -11.18 -0.37 5.50
CA GLY A 86 -11.14 -1.38 6.53
C GLY A 86 -10.15 -2.51 6.29
N GLN A 87 -9.54 -2.58 5.10
CA GLN A 87 -8.64 -3.67 4.73
C GLN A 87 -7.19 -3.21 4.45
N GLY A 88 -7.00 -1.96 4.05
CA GLY A 88 -5.67 -1.48 3.70
C GLY A 88 -4.80 -1.17 4.90
N ILE A 89 -3.56 -1.63 4.89
CA ILE A 89 -2.56 -1.34 5.92
C ILE A 89 -1.30 -0.82 5.24
N VAL A 90 -0.82 0.32 5.71
CA VAL A 90 0.43 0.92 5.22
C VAL A 90 1.52 0.62 6.23
N VAL A 91 2.39 -0.34 5.91
CA VAL A 91 3.48 -0.79 6.79
C VAL A 91 4.67 0.12 6.58
N TYR A 92 5.20 0.68 7.65
CA TYR A 92 6.28 1.67 7.57
C TYR A 92 7.45 1.42 8.53
N ARG A 93 7.31 0.46 9.43
CA ARG A 93 8.39 0.16 10.39
C ARG A 93 8.37 -1.30 10.79
N ARG A 94 9.44 -1.73 11.42
CA ARG A 94 9.59 -3.07 11.97
C ARG A 94 10.11 -2.91 13.40
N GLY A 95 9.22 -3.01 14.37
CA GLY A 95 9.56 -2.68 15.74
C GLY A 95 9.96 -1.21 15.87
N PRO A 96 11.08 -0.89 16.53
CA PRO A 96 11.52 0.50 16.67
C PRO A 96 12.22 1.05 15.42
N GLU A 97 12.48 0.21 14.40
CA GLU A 97 13.27 0.58 13.24
C GLU A 97 12.38 0.85 12.02
N ARG A 98 12.92 1.62 11.07
CA ARG A 98 12.26 1.84 9.79
C ARG A 98 12.21 0.50 9.03
N LEU A 99 11.21 0.34 8.18
CA LEU A 99 11.09 -0.86 7.35
C LEU A 99 12.20 -0.83 6.29
N GLY A 100 13.10 -1.81 6.36
CA GLY A 100 14.22 -1.90 5.43
C GLY A 100 13.79 -2.41 4.06
N VAL A 101 14.67 -2.18 3.06
CA VAL A 101 14.43 -2.61 1.69
C VAL A 101 14.27 -4.13 1.62
N GLU A 102 15.01 -4.87 2.44
CA GLU A 102 14.93 -6.33 2.53
C GLU A 102 13.56 -6.83 2.99
N HIS A 103 12.75 -5.95 3.59
CA HIS A 103 11.39 -6.25 4.03
C HIS A 103 10.33 -5.57 3.18
N GLY A 104 10.73 -4.98 2.05
CA GLY A 104 9.81 -4.31 1.13
C GLY A 104 9.63 -2.83 1.41
N GLY A 105 10.50 -2.24 2.27
CA GLY A 105 10.42 -0.84 2.65
C GLY A 105 11.00 0.14 1.64
N PRO A 106 10.87 1.41 1.93
CA PRO A 106 10.46 2.01 3.21
C PRO A 106 8.97 1.90 3.55
N ILE A 107 8.12 1.66 2.55
CA ILE A 107 6.67 1.50 2.73
C ILE A 107 6.21 0.27 1.99
N ARG A 108 5.37 -0.52 2.64
CA ARG A 108 4.74 -1.68 2.04
C ARG A 108 3.23 -1.61 2.26
N PHE A 109 2.45 -1.86 1.22
CA PHE A 109 1.00 -1.90 1.31
C PHE A 109 0.55 -3.35 1.44
N LEU A 110 -0.29 -3.62 2.43
CA LEU A 110 -0.87 -4.95 2.64
C LEU A 110 -2.39 -4.83 2.72
N ILE A 111 -3.07 -5.86 2.24
CA ILE A 111 -4.50 -6.02 2.41
C ILE A 111 -4.71 -7.03 3.54
N ARG A 112 -5.49 -6.63 4.56
CA ARG A 112 -5.71 -7.44 5.76
C ARG A 112 -6.28 -8.81 5.42
N ASP A 113 -7.34 -8.84 4.61
CA ASP A 113 -7.96 -10.07 4.15
C ASP A 113 -8.47 -9.88 2.72
N PRO A 114 -7.70 -10.30 1.68
CA PRO A 114 -8.13 -10.13 0.29
C PRO A 114 -9.47 -10.81 -0.02
N ALA A 115 -9.78 -11.91 0.64
CA ALA A 115 -11.04 -12.63 0.42
C ALA A 115 -12.26 -11.83 0.86
N ALA A 116 -12.10 -10.95 1.86
CA ALA A 116 -13.20 -10.12 2.35
C ALA A 116 -13.58 -9.01 1.38
N CYS A 117 -12.72 -8.70 0.39
CA CYS A 117 -12.96 -7.62 -0.55
C CYS A 117 -13.89 -8.02 -1.70
N HIS A 118 -14.05 -9.32 -1.94
CA HIS A 118 -14.99 -9.87 -2.94
C HIS A 118 -14.85 -9.27 -4.34
N THR A 119 -13.62 -9.02 -4.79
CA THR A 119 -13.37 -8.50 -6.13
C THR A 119 -12.10 -9.12 -6.72
N ASP A 120 -12.16 -9.45 -8.01
CA ASP A 120 -11.02 -10.02 -8.72
C ASP A 120 -9.85 -9.03 -8.86
N GLN A 121 -10.11 -7.75 -8.67
CA GLN A 121 -9.07 -6.73 -8.76
C GLN A 121 -8.23 -6.64 -7.48
N LEU A 122 -8.70 -7.24 -6.37
CA LEU A 122 -7.99 -7.24 -5.10
C LEU A 122 -7.46 -8.63 -4.80
N ASP A 123 -6.32 -8.94 -5.38
CA ASP A 123 -5.62 -10.20 -5.17
C ASP A 123 -4.25 -9.94 -4.52
N ASP A 124 -3.41 -10.96 -4.46
CA ASP A 124 -2.07 -10.82 -3.84
C ASP A 124 -1.19 -9.79 -4.54
N CYS A 125 -1.47 -9.47 -5.80
CA CYS A 125 -0.72 -8.43 -6.51
C CYS A 125 -0.98 -7.03 -5.96
N ALA A 126 -2.07 -6.84 -5.22
CA ALA A 126 -2.36 -5.57 -4.56
C ALA A 126 -1.55 -5.38 -3.29
N ASN A 127 -0.82 -6.40 -2.82
CA ASN A 127 0.15 -6.26 -1.74
C ASN A 127 1.45 -5.74 -2.36
N VAL A 128 1.72 -4.44 -2.20
CA VAL A 128 2.79 -3.76 -2.95
C VAL A 128 4.00 -3.48 -2.05
N LYS A 129 5.17 -3.96 -2.48
CA LYS A 129 6.47 -3.63 -1.86
C LYS A 129 6.98 -2.31 -2.46
N TYR A 130 7.82 -1.62 -1.71
CA TYR A 130 8.49 -0.40 -2.18
C TYR A 130 7.51 0.68 -2.62
N LEU A 131 6.38 0.76 -1.90
CA LEU A 131 5.36 1.77 -2.22
C LEU A 131 5.93 3.16 -2.02
N SER A 132 5.83 4.01 -3.05
CA SER A 132 6.33 5.37 -3.02
C SER A 132 5.23 6.41 -3.16
N ARG A 133 4.09 6.05 -3.77
CA ARG A 133 3.01 6.99 -4.03
C ARG A 133 1.67 6.29 -4.03
N MET A 134 0.68 6.94 -3.41
CA MET A 134 -0.72 6.54 -3.49
C MET A 134 -1.48 7.64 -4.22
N GLU A 135 -2.11 7.28 -5.34
CA GLU A 135 -2.84 8.23 -6.17
C GLU A 135 -4.33 7.88 -6.18
N LEU A 136 -5.16 8.83 -5.77
CA LEU A 136 -6.61 8.68 -5.81
C LEU A 136 -7.09 9.10 -7.21
N THR A 137 -7.82 8.22 -7.89
CA THR A 137 -8.24 8.47 -9.27
C THR A 137 -9.76 8.34 -9.42
N ALA A 138 -10.31 9.05 -10.41
CA ALA A 138 -11.75 9.04 -10.71
C ALA A 138 -12.19 7.79 -11.46
N GLY A 139 -11.25 6.98 -11.90
CA GLY A 139 -11.48 5.70 -12.55
C GLY A 139 -10.20 4.91 -12.45
N ARG A 140 -10.18 3.71 -13.03
CA ARG A 140 -9.00 2.87 -12.98
C ARG A 140 -7.78 3.62 -13.53
N GLY A 141 -6.72 3.68 -12.71
CA GLY A 141 -5.47 4.31 -13.08
C GLY A 141 -4.50 3.31 -13.71
N ARG A 142 -3.20 3.64 -13.65
CA ARG A 142 -2.16 2.78 -14.21
C ARG A 142 -2.08 1.45 -13.45
N ASP A 143 -2.05 0.36 -14.20
CA ASP A 143 -1.99 -0.98 -13.62
C ASP A 143 -1.12 -1.85 -14.52
N THR A 144 0.00 -2.33 -13.99
CA THR A 144 0.95 -3.15 -14.73
C THR A 144 0.75 -4.65 -14.49
N ARG A 145 -0.30 -5.03 -13.74
CA ARG A 145 -0.61 -6.44 -13.55
C ARG A 145 -1.02 -7.05 -14.88
N PRO A 146 -0.63 -8.33 -15.13
CA PRO A 146 -1.04 -9.00 -16.36
C PRO A 146 -2.56 -9.09 -16.51
N ALA A 147 -3.04 -8.97 -17.75
CA ALA A 147 -4.46 -8.97 -18.04
C ALA A 147 -5.03 -10.40 -18.09
N ASP A 148 -4.20 -11.41 -18.32
CA ASP A 148 -4.65 -12.81 -18.41
C ASP A 148 -4.03 -13.65 -17.29
N GLU A 149 -4.68 -14.81 -17.03
CA GLU A 149 -4.30 -15.68 -15.93
C GLU A 149 -2.87 -16.22 -16.07
N GLN A 150 -2.48 -16.61 -17.27
CA GLN A 150 -1.17 -17.18 -17.51
C GLN A 150 -0.05 -16.17 -17.21
N SER A 151 -0.20 -14.95 -17.70
CA SER A 151 0.76 -13.88 -17.44
C SER A 151 0.80 -13.52 -15.98
N HIS A 152 -0.35 -13.57 -15.31
CA HIS A 152 -0.47 -13.29 -13.88
C HIS A 152 0.30 -14.32 -13.05
N LEU A 153 0.18 -15.60 -13.40
CA LEU A 153 0.92 -16.67 -12.73
C LEU A 153 2.43 -16.53 -12.95
N ALA A 154 2.84 -16.13 -14.15
CA ALA A 154 4.25 -15.90 -14.45
C ALA A 154 4.81 -14.76 -13.61
N LEU A 155 4.04 -13.69 -13.42
CA LEU A 155 4.44 -12.57 -12.59
C LEU A 155 4.63 -13.00 -11.12
N HIS A 156 3.69 -13.74 -10.56
CA HIS A 156 3.78 -14.24 -9.21
C HIS A 156 4.99 -15.15 -9.02
N LYS A 157 5.27 -16.01 -9.98
CA LYS A 157 6.42 -16.89 -9.94
C LYS A 157 7.74 -16.10 -9.91
N ALA A 158 7.83 -15.06 -10.75
CA ALA A 158 9.02 -14.21 -10.78
C ALA A 158 9.20 -13.46 -9.47
N GLN A 159 8.12 -12.95 -8.89
CA GLN A 159 8.17 -12.25 -7.59
C GLN A 159 8.59 -13.20 -6.46
N SER A 160 8.08 -14.43 -6.45
CA SER A 160 8.46 -15.43 -5.45
C SER A 160 9.94 -15.76 -5.53
N GLN A 161 10.49 -15.88 -6.74
CA GLN A 161 11.91 -16.14 -6.92
C GLN A 161 12.77 -14.96 -6.43
N ALA A 162 12.30 -13.74 -6.65
CA ALA A 162 13.00 -12.55 -6.16
C ALA A 162 12.97 -12.48 -4.61
N ASP A 163 11.89 -12.91 -4.00
CA ASP A 163 11.72 -12.85 -2.54
C ASP A 163 12.53 -13.92 -1.80
N VAL A 164 13.01 -14.96 -2.50
CA VAL A 164 13.78 -16.06 -1.89
C VAL A 164 15.26 -15.69 -1.70
N LYS A 165 15.73 -14.67 -2.36
CA LYS A 165 17.15 -14.28 -2.27
C LYS A 165 17.49 -13.50 -1.01
#